data_7c4dcbfc64ec3f95c9dce7782c777875
#
_entry.id   7c4dcbfc64ec3f95c9dce7782c777875
#
_cell.length_a   1.000
_cell.length_b   1.000
_cell.length_c   1.000
_cell.angle_alpha   90.00
_cell.angle_beta   90.00
_cell.angle_gamma   90.00
#
_symmetry.space_group_name_H-M   'P 1'
#
loop_
_entity.id
_entity.type
_entity.pdbx_description
1 polymer ?
#
loop_
_entity_poly.entity_id
_entity_poly.type
_entity_poly.pdbx_seq_one_letter_code
_entity_poly.pdbx_strand_id
1 'polypeptide(L)'
;MNKIQADVLVIGGGSAGMGAFRAARKATDNVYIAEDYKFGTTCARVGCMPSKLLIAAAEAAHHAKHTAQFGVHIDCDVRVDGKEVMDRVRAERDRFVGFVVEDVEAWPADKRLLGRAKFKDAHTVIVTNQAGEQTQVSAKRIVIATGSRPVVLPEWQALGERLIINDDVFSWETLPKSVAVFGSGVIGLELGQALARLGVKVHVFGRGNTIGGISDPTVSAKALEIFQQELDMHLDANTRVSLNAAGNVEVAYEQNGEQGVFEAEYLLAAIGRKPNTDNIGLENLAELKLDKRGVPVADRHTMQTSIPHLFIAGDASNQLPLLHEASDQGVIAGKNAGTYPEINRGLRRSHIGV
;
A
#
# COMPACT_ATOMS: atom_id res chain seq x y z
N MET A 1 15.63 23.85 18.32
CA MET A 1 15.45 22.38 18.20
C MET A 1 14.99 21.83 19.55
N ASN A 2 13.79 21.29 19.61
CA ASN A 2 13.24 20.63 20.80
C ASN A 2 13.98 19.29 21.04
N LYS A 3 14.09 18.84 22.32
CA LYS A 3 14.76 17.57 22.67
C LYS A 3 13.83 16.72 23.52
N ILE A 4 13.66 15.46 23.12
CA ILE A 4 12.82 14.47 23.80
C ILE A 4 13.67 13.26 24.17
N GLN A 5 13.46 12.74 25.38
CA GLN A 5 13.99 11.46 25.83
C GLN A 5 12.84 10.45 25.83
N ALA A 6 12.97 9.37 25.07
CA ALA A 6 11.96 8.34 24.93
C ALA A 6 12.48 6.98 25.41
N ASP A 7 11.61 6.17 26.00
CA ASP A 7 11.94 4.75 26.20
C ASP A 7 11.79 3.99 24.88
N VAL A 8 10.71 4.28 24.14
CA VAL A 8 10.47 3.70 22.81
C VAL A 8 10.03 4.80 21.84
N LEU A 9 10.62 4.83 20.64
CA LEU A 9 10.16 5.61 19.52
C LEU A 9 9.65 4.66 18.42
N VAL A 10 8.44 4.88 17.94
CA VAL A 10 7.87 4.21 16.76
C VAL A 10 7.91 5.17 15.59
N ILE A 11 8.49 4.74 14.46
CA ILE A 11 8.59 5.55 13.23
C ILE A 11 7.58 5.00 12.22
N GLY A 12 6.53 5.76 11.94
CA GLY A 12 5.40 5.42 11.08
C GLY A 12 4.13 5.12 11.87
N GLY A 13 3.03 5.78 11.50
CA GLY A 13 1.71 5.69 12.12
C GLY A 13 0.72 4.77 11.35
N GLY A 14 1.24 3.84 10.53
CA GLY A 14 0.44 2.83 9.84
C GLY A 14 0.00 1.68 10.75
N SER A 15 -0.60 0.62 10.17
CA SER A 15 -1.13 -0.53 10.93
C SER A 15 -0.09 -1.19 11.84
N ALA A 16 1.15 -1.35 11.37
CA ALA A 16 2.24 -1.88 12.17
C ALA A 16 2.64 -0.92 13.30
N GLY A 17 2.80 0.37 12.99
CA GLY A 17 3.22 1.38 13.96
C GLY A 17 2.20 1.60 15.08
N MET A 18 0.92 1.67 14.74
CA MET A 18 -0.16 1.76 15.74
C MET A 18 -0.18 0.54 16.67
N GLY A 19 0.00 -0.66 16.09
CA GLY A 19 0.15 -1.90 16.87
C GLY A 19 1.36 -1.86 17.80
N ALA A 20 2.51 -1.41 17.29
CA ALA A 20 3.74 -1.29 18.05
C ALA A 20 3.62 -0.26 19.19
N PHE A 21 3.04 0.91 18.91
CA PHE A 21 2.81 1.96 19.92
C PHE A 21 1.95 1.46 21.08
N ARG A 22 0.79 0.85 20.78
CA ARG A 22 -0.09 0.29 21.80
C ARG A 22 0.57 -0.84 22.60
N ALA A 23 1.34 -1.71 21.94
CA ALA A 23 2.01 -2.82 22.60
C ALA A 23 3.14 -2.34 23.51
N ALA A 24 3.97 -1.38 23.08
CA ALA A 24 5.05 -0.81 23.88
C ALA A 24 4.51 -0.07 25.11
N ARG A 25 3.38 0.63 24.98
CA ARG A 25 2.73 1.34 26.10
C ARG A 25 2.24 0.45 27.25
N LYS A 26 2.16 -0.85 27.03
CA LYS A 26 1.87 -1.79 28.14
C LYS A 26 3.04 -1.96 29.11
N ALA A 27 4.25 -1.61 28.69
CA ALA A 27 5.48 -1.75 29.50
C ALA A 27 6.00 -0.39 29.99
N THR A 28 5.73 0.71 29.30
CA THR A 28 6.19 2.06 29.67
C THR A 28 5.26 3.13 29.06
N ASP A 29 5.02 4.22 29.79
CA ASP A 29 4.25 5.36 29.30
C ASP A 29 5.07 6.32 28.41
N ASN A 30 6.41 6.18 28.41
CA ASN A 30 7.31 7.07 27.69
C ASN A 30 7.57 6.59 26.25
N VAL A 31 6.48 6.32 25.53
CA VAL A 31 6.47 5.90 24.13
C VAL A 31 6.02 7.05 23.24
N TYR A 32 6.78 7.32 22.19
CA TYR A 32 6.46 8.30 21.14
C TYR A 32 6.22 7.61 19.82
N ILE A 33 5.37 8.24 18.97
CA ILE A 33 5.15 7.81 17.60
C ILE A 33 5.33 8.99 16.65
N ALA A 34 6.11 8.80 15.59
CA ALA A 34 6.32 9.80 14.54
C ALA A 34 5.66 9.37 13.24
N GLU A 35 4.89 10.27 12.61
CA GLU A 35 4.24 10.06 11.32
C GLU A 35 4.57 11.21 10.37
N ASP A 36 5.01 10.90 9.15
CA ASP A 36 5.51 11.89 8.18
C ASP A 36 4.42 12.85 7.70
N TYR A 37 3.20 12.35 7.48
CA TYR A 37 2.15 13.15 6.85
C TYR A 37 0.90 13.29 7.72
N LYS A 38 0.12 12.23 7.84
CA LYS A 38 -1.11 12.18 8.63
C LYS A 38 -1.45 10.76 9.05
N PHE A 39 -2.00 10.60 10.23
CA PHE A 39 -2.52 9.33 10.69
C PHE A 39 -3.72 8.86 9.83
N GLY A 40 -4.10 7.59 9.94
CA GLY A 40 -5.24 7.02 9.23
C GLY A 40 -4.91 5.78 8.42
N THR A 41 -3.70 5.29 8.45
CA THR A 41 -3.14 4.09 7.78
C THR A 41 -3.29 4.05 6.25
N THR A 42 -2.36 3.44 5.54
CA THR A 42 -2.46 3.18 4.10
C THR A 42 -3.69 2.33 3.78
N CYS A 43 -3.97 1.30 4.59
CA CYS A 43 -5.09 0.39 4.36
C CYS A 43 -6.45 1.11 4.38
N ALA A 44 -6.71 1.98 5.36
CA ALA A 44 -7.99 2.68 5.46
C ALA A 44 -8.12 3.80 4.43
N ARG A 45 -7.04 4.53 4.15
CA ARG A 45 -7.08 5.72 3.30
C ARG A 45 -7.00 5.44 1.82
N VAL A 46 -6.09 4.56 1.40
CA VAL A 46 -5.69 4.41 -0.02
C VAL A 46 -5.41 2.95 -0.41
N GLY A 47 -5.85 2.00 0.40
CA GLY A 47 -5.60 0.58 0.17
C GLY A 47 -6.84 -0.29 0.28
N CYS A 48 -6.81 -1.24 1.22
CA CYS A 48 -7.80 -2.31 1.35
C CYS A 48 -9.24 -1.82 1.50
N MET A 49 -9.47 -0.77 2.30
CA MET A 49 -10.85 -0.32 2.57
C MET A 49 -11.49 0.32 1.33
N PRO A 50 -10.91 1.36 0.71
CA PRO A 50 -11.54 1.96 -0.47
C PRO A 50 -11.54 1.02 -1.67
N SER A 51 -10.59 0.09 -1.83
CA SER A 51 -10.65 -0.89 -2.91
C SER A 51 -11.86 -1.83 -2.76
N LYS A 52 -12.16 -2.30 -1.54
CA LYS A 52 -13.33 -3.14 -1.30
C LYS A 52 -14.65 -2.37 -1.47
N LEU A 53 -14.68 -1.07 -1.18
CA LEU A 53 -15.85 -0.22 -1.45
C LEU A 53 -16.11 -0.08 -2.96
N LEU A 54 -15.04 0.08 -3.76
CA LEU A 54 -15.12 0.13 -5.23
C LEU A 54 -15.54 -1.23 -5.80
N ILE A 55 -14.93 -2.33 -5.33
CA ILE A 55 -15.27 -3.69 -5.74
C ILE A 55 -16.74 -4.00 -5.42
N ALA A 56 -17.28 -3.58 -4.27
CA ALA A 56 -18.69 -3.78 -3.94
C ALA A 56 -19.63 -3.13 -4.95
N ALA A 57 -19.32 -1.93 -5.46
CA ALA A 57 -20.07 -1.31 -6.54
C ALA A 57 -19.94 -2.08 -7.87
N ALA A 58 -18.71 -2.55 -8.17
CA ALA A 58 -18.41 -3.35 -9.35
C ALA A 58 -19.17 -4.68 -9.35
N GLU A 59 -19.19 -5.37 -8.21
CA GLU A 59 -19.97 -6.61 -8.00
C GLU A 59 -21.46 -6.39 -8.20
N ALA A 60 -22.03 -5.29 -7.66
CA ALA A 60 -23.43 -4.95 -7.86
C ALA A 60 -23.77 -4.78 -9.34
N ALA A 61 -22.92 -4.07 -10.10
CA ALA A 61 -23.09 -3.89 -11.54
C ALA A 61 -22.92 -5.20 -12.30
N HIS A 62 -21.93 -6.02 -11.93
CA HIS A 62 -21.67 -7.32 -12.54
C HIS A 62 -22.83 -8.29 -12.31
N HIS A 63 -23.29 -8.43 -11.07
CA HIS A 63 -24.43 -9.30 -10.75
C HIS A 63 -25.70 -8.88 -11.49
N ALA A 64 -26.00 -7.58 -11.55
CA ALA A 64 -27.17 -7.08 -12.27
C ALA A 64 -27.14 -7.44 -13.77
N LYS A 65 -25.96 -7.48 -14.40
CA LYS A 65 -25.80 -7.89 -15.81
C LYS A 65 -25.90 -9.40 -16.03
N HIS A 66 -25.75 -10.21 -14.97
CA HIS A 66 -25.67 -11.69 -15.07
C HIS A 66 -26.79 -12.43 -14.34
N THR A 67 -27.87 -11.76 -14.00
CA THR A 67 -29.03 -12.35 -13.29
C THR A 67 -29.76 -13.44 -14.11
N ALA A 68 -29.68 -13.37 -15.43
CA ALA A 68 -30.36 -14.33 -16.33
C ALA A 68 -29.96 -15.79 -16.09
N GLN A 69 -28.69 -16.03 -15.65
CA GLN A 69 -28.23 -17.39 -15.29
C GLN A 69 -29.00 -18.01 -14.11
N PHE A 70 -29.68 -17.20 -13.32
CA PHE A 70 -30.52 -17.62 -12.19
C PHE A 70 -32.02 -17.58 -12.54
N GLY A 71 -32.38 -17.38 -13.83
CA GLY A 71 -33.77 -17.21 -14.26
C GLY A 71 -34.40 -15.87 -13.91
N VAL A 72 -33.59 -14.89 -13.45
CA VAL A 72 -34.06 -13.53 -13.16
C VAL A 72 -33.66 -12.63 -14.33
N HIS A 73 -34.65 -12.09 -15.04
CA HIS A 73 -34.45 -11.25 -16.19
C HIS A 73 -34.63 -9.77 -15.84
N ILE A 74 -33.70 -8.93 -16.27
CA ILE A 74 -33.76 -7.47 -16.15
C ILE A 74 -33.90 -6.93 -17.57
N ASP A 75 -35.05 -6.37 -17.91
CA ASP A 75 -35.40 -5.92 -19.25
C ASP A 75 -34.94 -4.49 -19.56
N CYS A 76 -33.88 -4.02 -18.91
CA CYS A 76 -33.27 -2.71 -19.13
C CYS A 76 -31.76 -2.76 -18.99
N ASP A 77 -31.06 -1.79 -19.59
CA ASP A 77 -29.63 -1.65 -19.44
C ASP A 77 -29.25 -1.24 -18.01
N VAL A 78 -28.23 -1.89 -17.47
CA VAL A 78 -27.63 -1.51 -16.17
C VAL A 78 -26.80 -0.25 -16.37
N ARG A 79 -27.30 0.88 -15.88
CA ARG A 79 -26.59 2.17 -15.93
C ARG A 79 -25.71 2.32 -14.69
N VAL A 80 -24.44 2.61 -14.90
CA VAL A 80 -23.47 2.96 -13.84
C VAL A 80 -23.30 4.49 -13.88
N ASP A 81 -23.55 5.14 -12.75
CA ASP A 81 -23.23 6.55 -12.56
C ASP A 81 -21.87 6.66 -11.85
N GLY A 82 -20.83 7.00 -12.62
CA GLY A 82 -19.46 7.03 -12.13
C GLY A 82 -19.23 8.05 -11.00
N LYS A 83 -19.98 9.14 -10.99
CA LYS A 83 -19.90 10.16 -9.95
C LYS A 83 -20.48 9.62 -8.64
N GLU A 84 -21.67 9.03 -8.67
CA GLU A 84 -22.33 8.46 -7.49
C GLU A 84 -21.52 7.33 -6.89
N VAL A 85 -20.90 6.46 -7.72
CA VAL A 85 -19.99 5.42 -7.27
C VAL A 85 -18.82 6.01 -6.49
N MET A 86 -18.15 7.02 -7.06
CA MET A 86 -16.97 7.61 -6.45
C MET A 86 -17.31 8.49 -5.23
N ASP A 87 -18.45 9.17 -5.22
CA ASP A 87 -18.93 9.90 -4.05
C ASP A 87 -19.15 8.94 -2.86
N ARG A 88 -19.78 7.78 -3.09
CA ARG A 88 -19.96 6.75 -2.08
C ARG A 88 -18.62 6.17 -1.58
N VAL A 89 -17.70 5.86 -2.51
CA VAL A 89 -16.38 5.33 -2.14
C VAL A 89 -15.63 6.33 -1.24
N ARG A 90 -15.63 7.62 -1.58
CA ARG A 90 -14.97 8.66 -0.77
C ARG A 90 -15.64 8.83 0.59
N ALA A 91 -16.97 8.93 0.63
CA ALA A 91 -17.71 9.13 1.87
C ALA A 91 -17.49 7.98 2.87
N GLU A 92 -17.61 6.74 2.41
CA GLU A 92 -17.39 5.57 3.28
C GLU A 92 -15.91 5.40 3.67
N ARG A 93 -14.96 5.66 2.75
CA ARG A 93 -13.54 5.69 3.09
C ARG A 93 -13.25 6.71 4.19
N ASP A 94 -13.76 7.93 4.05
CA ASP A 94 -13.51 9.00 5.00
C ASP A 94 -14.11 8.69 6.38
N ARG A 95 -15.28 8.04 6.40
CA ARG A 95 -15.89 7.51 7.62
C ARG A 95 -14.98 6.48 8.32
N PHE A 96 -14.44 5.50 7.58
CA PHE A 96 -13.51 4.51 8.14
C PHE A 96 -12.20 5.14 8.60
N VAL A 97 -11.67 6.10 7.85
CA VAL A 97 -10.46 6.84 8.24
C VAL A 97 -10.72 7.61 9.53
N GLY A 98 -11.92 8.22 9.67
CA GLY A 98 -12.34 8.91 10.89
C GLY A 98 -12.18 8.05 12.12
N PHE A 99 -12.67 6.80 12.13
CA PHE A 99 -12.51 5.88 13.27
C PHE A 99 -11.04 5.62 13.62
N VAL A 100 -10.17 5.49 12.62
CA VAL A 100 -8.74 5.28 12.86
C VAL A 100 -8.08 6.54 13.44
N VAL A 101 -8.48 7.70 12.96
CA VAL A 101 -7.95 8.99 13.43
C VAL A 101 -8.43 9.28 14.86
N GLU A 102 -9.71 9.08 15.17
CA GLU A 102 -10.27 9.22 16.52
C GLU A 102 -9.54 8.35 17.55
N ASP A 103 -9.22 7.10 17.20
CA ASP A 103 -8.46 6.20 18.06
C ASP A 103 -7.02 6.72 18.31
N VAL A 104 -6.38 7.30 17.30
CA VAL A 104 -5.07 7.94 17.46
C VAL A 104 -5.16 9.24 18.26
N GLU A 105 -6.21 10.03 18.05
CA GLU A 105 -6.41 11.30 18.75
C GLU A 105 -6.69 11.10 20.24
N ALA A 106 -7.20 9.95 20.64
CA ALA A 106 -7.34 9.56 22.03
C ALA A 106 -5.98 9.34 22.75
N TRP A 107 -4.88 9.22 22.01
CA TRP A 107 -3.54 9.13 22.61
C TRP A 107 -3.05 10.53 23.06
N PRO A 108 -2.16 10.59 24.08
CA PRO A 108 -1.60 11.87 24.52
C PRO A 108 -0.98 12.67 23.35
N ALA A 109 -1.37 13.92 23.22
CA ALA A 109 -0.96 14.75 22.08
C ALA A 109 0.57 14.96 22.02
N ASP A 110 1.21 15.07 23.18
CA ASP A 110 2.66 15.21 23.32
C ASP A 110 3.44 13.98 22.87
N LYS A 111 2.80 12.83 22.77
CA LYS A 111 3.40 11.56 22.31
C LYS A 111 3.29 11.34 20.80
N ARG A 112 2.55 12.19 20.09
CA ARG A 112 2.32 12.11 18.64
C ARG A 112 3.14 13.20 17.93
N LEU A 113 4.15 12.80 17.18
CA LEU A 113 5.03 13.71 16.44
C LEU A 113 4.66 13.67 14.95
N LEU A 114 4.14 14.77 14.41
CA LEU A 114 3.91 14.90 12.98
C LEU A 114 5.18 15.47 12.33
N GLY A 115 5.83 14.66 11.51
CA GLY A 115 7.03 15.03 10.78
C GLY A 115 7.83 13.84 10.32
N ARG A 116 8.70 14.10 9.35
CA ARG A 116 9.59 13.11 8.76
C ARG A 116 10.72 12.76 9.72
N ALA A 117 10.79 11.49 10.08
CA ALA A 117 11.82 10.93 10.95
C ALA A 117 13.06 10.51 10.15
N LYS A 118 14.24 10.92 10.61
CA LYS A 118 15.52 10.50 10.02
C LYS A 118 16.51 10.16 11.14
N PHE A 119 17.15 8.98 11.05
CA PHE A 119 18.21 8.59 11.99
C PHE A 119 19.41 9.52 11.87
N LYS A 120 19.88 10.02 13.01
CA LYS A 120 21.16 10.68 13.18
C LYS A 120 22.23 9.65 13.61
N ASP A 121 21.85 8.75 14.49
CA ASP A 121 22.62 7.61 14.98
C ASP A 121 21.66 6.52 15.50
N ALA A 122 22.20 5.42 16.06
CA ALA A 122 21.41 4.27 16.49
C ALA A 122 20.39 4.56 17.62
N HIS A 123 20.53 5.66 18.34
CA HIS A 123 19.65 6.08 19.42
C HIS A 123 18.98 7.44 19.21
N THR A 124 19.37 8.17 18.18
CA THR A 124 18.92 9.55 17.93
C THR A 124 18.22 9.67 16.59
N VAL A 125 16.99 10.14 16.62
CA VAL A 125 16.18 10.43 15.42
C VAL A 125 15.80 11.90 15.40
N ILE A 126 15.94 12.54 14.26
CA ILE A 126 15.44 13.90 14.02
C ILE A 126 14.08 13.79 13.32
N VAL A 127 13.07 14.38 13.92
CA VAL A 127 11.73 14.50 13.33
C VAL A 127 11.57 15.94 12.86
N THR A 128 11.39 16.12 11.54
CA THR A 128 11.21 17.44 10.91
C THR A 128 9.76 17.58 10.47
N ASN A 129 9.05 18.58 11.02
CA ASN A 129 7.66 18.85 10.66
C ASN A 129 7.54 19.60 9.32
N GLN A 130 6.32 19.84 8.84
CA GLN A 130 6.06 20.54 7.57
C GLN A 130 6.55 22.00 7.56
N ALA A 131 6.67 22.64 8.72
CA ALA A 131 7.22 24.00 8.87
C ALA A 131 8.77 24.01 8.90
N GLY A 132 9.42 22.84 8.80
CA GLY A 132 10.88 22.72 8.88
C GLY A 132 11.43 22.72 10.30
N GLU A 133 10.57 22.75 11.33
CA GLU A 133 10.99 22.70 12.71
C GLU A 133 11.44 21.29 13.08
N GLN A 134 12.54 21.21 13.83
CA GLN A 134 13.15 19.94 14.18
C GLN A 134 12.98 19.60 15.66
N THR A 135 12.61 18.34 15.91
CA THR A 135 12.62 17.74 17.23
C THR A 135 13.62 16.56 17.22
N GLN A 136 14.60 16.63 18.11
CA GLN A 136 15.52 15.51 18.34
C GLN A 136 14.91 14.58 19.38
N VAL A 137 14.73 13.32 19.02
CA VAL A 137 14.28 12.25 19.91
C VAL A 137 15.44 11.31 20.19
N SER A 138 15.88 11.25 21.45
CA SER A 138 16.83 10.25 21.93
C SER A 138 16.03 9.09 22.53
N ALA A 139 16.08 7.93 21.88
CA ALA A 139 15.28 6.77 22.26
C ALA A 139 16.14 5.58 22.70
N LYS A 140 15.76 4.92 23.79
CA LYS A 140 16.43 3.69 24.22
C LYS A 140 16.18 2.56 23.23
N ARG A 141 15.00 2.50 22.63
CA ARG A 141 14.59 1.49 21.63
C ARG A 141 13.77 2.14 20.53
N ILE A 142 13.89 1.61 19.31
CA ILE A 142 13.21 2.18 18.13
C ILE A 142 12.53 1.06 17.34
N VAL A 143 11.31 1.32 16.86
CA VAL A 143 10.57 0.45 15.94
C VAL A 143 10.40 1.17 14.62
N ILE A 144 10.95 0.62 13.54
CA ILE A 144 10.74 1.08 12.16
C ILE A 144 9.45 0.45 11.64
N ALA A 145 8.45 1.27 11.33
CA ALA A 145 7.15 0.86 10.82
C ALA A 145 6.67 1.76 9.66
N THR A 146 7.62 2.17 8.82
CA THR A 146 7.45 3.17 7.76
C THR A 146 6.65 2.69 6.55
N GLY A 147 6.28 1.40 6.50
CA GLY A 147 5.46 0.84 5.44
C GLY A 147 6.15 0.76 4.09
N SER A 148 5.36 0.84 3.02
CA SER A 148 5.82 0.74 1.63
C SER A 148 5.09 1.76 0.75
N ARG A 149 5.64 2.02 -0.44
CA ARG A 149 5.06 2.86 -1.48
C ARG A 149 4.98 2.14 -2.82
N PRO A 150 4.06 2.51 -3.73
CA PRO A 150 4.02 1.99 -5.09
C PRO A 150 5.33 2.26 -5.84
N VAL A 151 5.68 1.34 -6.74
CA VAL A 151 6.80 1.51 -7.67
C VAL A 151 6.29 2.16 -8.94
N VAL A 152 7.01 3.19 -9.41
CA VAL A 152 6.77 3.88 -10.67
C VAL A 152 8.09 3.88 -11.45
N LEU A 153 8.03 3.59 -12.76
CA LEU A 153 9.20 3.67 -13.61
C LEU A 153 9.56 5.12 -13.92
N PRO A 154 10.86 5.47 -13.92
CA PRO A 154 11.29 6.85 -14.18
C PRO A 154 10.80 7.41 -15.51
N GLU A 155 10.76 6.60 -16.56
CA GLU A 155 10.29 6.98 -17.89
C GLU A 155 8.80 7.38 -17.95
N TRP A 156 7.98 6.92 -16.99
CA TRP A 156 6.57 7.30 -16.93
C TRP A 156 6.34 8.67 -16.28
N GLN A 157 7.35 9.26 -15.64
CA GLN A 157 7.22 10.60 -15.04
C GLN A 157 6.81 11.68 -16.05
N ALA A 158 7.17 11.49 -17.33
CA ALA A 158 6.79 12.39 -18.42
C ALA A 158 5.28 12.44 -18.68
N LEU A 159 4.49 11.48 -18.17
CA LEU A 159 3.03 11.46 -18.29
C LEU A 159 2.34 12.50 -17.38
N GLY A 160 3.07 13.06 -16.38
CA GLY A 160 2.52 14.04 -15.46
C GLY A 160 1.28 13.51 -14.71
N GLU A 161 0.18 14.26 -14.76
CA GLU A 161 -1.08 13.93 -14.08
C GLU A 161 -1.82 12.71 -14.68
N ARG A 162 -1.39 12.23 -15.84
CA ARG A 162 -1.92 10.99 -16.44
C ARG A 162 -1.32 9.73 -15.86
N LEU A 163 -0.20 9.85 -15.15
CA LEU A 163 0.39 8.76 -14.37
C LEU A 163 -0.25 8.73 -12.99
N ILE A 164 -0.88 7.62 -12.67
CA ILE A 164 -1.52 7.42 -11.36
C ILE A 164 -1.03 6.14 -10.70
N ILE A 165 -1.16 6.11 -9.38
CA ILE A 165 -0.97 4.94 -8.52
C ILE A 165 -2.30 4.55 -7.86
N ASN A 166 -2.32 3.44 -7.15
CA ASN A 166 -3.55 2.99 -6.47
C ASN A 166 -4.14 4.04 -5.51
N ASP A 167 -3.30 4.88 -4.90
CA ASP A 167 -3.73 5.92 -3.97
C ASP A 167 -4.64 6.96 -4.66
N ASP A 168 -4.35 7.30 -5.91
CA ASP A 168 -5.03 8.35 -6.68
C ASP A 168 -6.43 7.93 -7.11
N VAL A 169 -6.62 6.62 -7.41
CA VAL A 169 -7.91 6.06 -7.85
C VAL A 169 -9.05 6.43 -6.90
N PHE A 170 -8.80 6.41 -5.61
CA PHE A 170 -9.82 6.67 -4.60
C PHE A 170 -10.10 8.16 -4.35
N SER A 171 -9.42 9.03 -5.08
CA SER A 171 -9.59 10.48 -5.03
C SER A 171 -10.35 11.03 -6.25
N TRP A 172 -10.62 10.21 -7.26
CA TRP A 172 -11.38 10.63 -8.45
C TRP A 172 -12.78 11.15 -8.08
N GLU A 173 -13.22 12.17 -8.79
CA GLU A 173 -14.58 12.71 -8.66
C GLU A 173 -15.61 11.85 -9.39
N THR A 174 -15.20 11.24 -10.49
CA THR A 174 -16.00 10.32 -11.31
C THR A 174 -15.10 9.25 -11.92
N LEU A 175 -15.68 8.18 -12.42
CA LEU A 175 -14.94 7.16 -13.14
C LEU A 175 -14.40 7.71 -14.47
N PRO A 176 -13.14 7.39 -14.85
CA PRO A 176 -12.59 7.74 -16.15
C PRO A 176 -13.19 6.88 -17.26
N LYS A 177 -12.98 7.26 -18.53
CA LYS A 177 -13.44 6.47 -19.68
C LYS A 177 -12.54 5.26 -19.94
N SER A 178 -11.22 5.39 -19.69
CA SER A 178 -10.25 4.35 -19.98
C SER A 178 -9.01 4.43 -19.10
N VAL A 179 -8.44 3.25 -18.78
CA VAL A 179 -7.24 3.10 -17.95
C VAL A 179 -6.34 2.01 -18.52
N ALA A 180 -5.06 2.34 -18.73
CA ALA A 180 -4.01 1.36 -18.98
C ALA A 180 -3.42 0.91 -17.62
N VAL A 181 -3.64 -0.33 -17.22
CA VAL A 181 -3.14 -0.89 -15.97
C VAL A 181 -1.82 -1.60 -16.22
N PHE A 182 -0.74 -1.13 -15.63
CA PHE A 182 0.55 -1.80 -15.68
C PHE A 182 0.78 -2.61 -14.42
N GLY A 183 0.73 -3.93 -14.55
CA GLY A 183 0.91 -4.94 -13.52
C GLY A 183 -0.27 -5.91 -13.41
N SER A 184 0.01 -7.20 -13.61
CA SER A 184 -0.92 -8.32 -13.46
C SER A 184 -0.91 -8.93 -12.05
N GLY A 185 -0.40 -8.18 -11.05
CA GLY A 185 -0.44 -8.55 -9.64
C GLY A 185 -1.81 -8.26 -9.01
N VAL A 186 -1.97 -8.60 -7.72
CA VAL A 186 -3.24 -8.47 -6.98
C VAL A 186 -3.87 -7.08 -7.13
N ILE A 187 -3.09 -6.00 -6.91
CA ILE A 187 -3.62 -4.62 -6.97
C ILE A 187 -4.10 -4.27 -8.39
N GLY A 188 -3.31 -4.62 -9.42
CA GLY A 188 -3.68 -4.34 -10.81
C GLY A 188 -4.93 -5.09 -11.24
N LEU A 189 -5.06 -6.35 -10.83
CA LEU A 189 -6.25 -7.16 -11.13
C LEU A 189 -7.48 -6.69 -10.36
N GLU A 190 -7.37 -6.44 -9.07
CA GLU A 190 -8.50 -5.95 -8.26
C GLU A 190 -9.06 -4.63 -8.82
N LEU A 191 -8.21 -3.65 -9.08
CA LEU A 191 -8.64 -2.35 -9.58
C LEU A 191 -9.06 -2.43 -11.04
N GLY A 192 -8.30 -3.15 -11.88
CA GLY A 192 -8.62 -3.32 -13.31
C GLY A 192 -9.98 -3.98 -13.51
N GLN A 193 -10.25 -5.08 -12.82
CA GLN A 193 -11.54 -5.77 -12.91
C GLN A 193 -12.69 -4.91 -12.37
N ALA A 194 -12.50 -4.27 -11.20
CA ALA A 194 -13.54 -3.40 -10.65
C ALA A 194 -13.90 -2.25 -11.61
N LEU A 195 -12.90 -1.61 -12.21
CA LEU A 195 -13.11 -0.54 -13.20
C LEU A 195 -13.82 -1.07 -14.45
N ALA A 196 -13.39 -2.20 -15.01
CA ALA A 196 -14.01 -2.80 -16.19
C ALA A 196 -15.49 -3.15 -15.95
N ARG A 197 -15.82 -3.77 -14.82
CA ARG A 197 -17.20 -4.08 -14.43
C ARG A 197 -18.08 -2.86 -14.28
N LEU A 198 -17.48 -1.72 -13.91
CA LEU A 198 -18.15 -0.41 -13.83
C LEU A 198 -18.23 0.33 -15.18
N GLY A 199 -17.73 -0.26 -16.25
CA GLY A 199 -17.86 0.28 -17.62
C GLY A 199 -16.67 1.11 -18.09
N VAL A 200 -15.56 1.14 -17.34
CA VAL A 200 -14.31 1.75 -17.78
C VAL A 200 -13.62 0.81 -18.77
N LYS A 201 -13.10 1.34 -19.89
CA LYS A 201 -12.29 0.55 -20.81
C LYS A 201 -10.91 0.31 -20.22
N VAL A 202 -10.57 -0.97 -19.93
CA VAL A 202 -9.34 -1.35 -19.25
C VAL A 202 -8.53 -2.30 -20.11
N HIS A 203 -7.23 -1.98 -20.29
CA HIS A 203 -6.23 -2.93 -20.77
C HIS A 203 -5.19 -3.16 -19.68
N VAL A 204 -4.85 -4.42 -19.43
CA VAL A 204 -3.87 -4.81 -18.41
C VAL A 204 -2.59 -5.27 -19.08
N PHE A 205 -1.48 -4.60 -18.79
CA PHE A 205 -0.13 -4.94 -19.28
C PHE A 205 0.67 -5.57 -18.15
N GLY A 206 1.17 -6.80 -18.37
CA GLY A 206 1.93 -7.57 -17.38
C GLY A 206 3.27 -8.04 -17.92
N ARG A 207 4.17 -8.43 -17.01
CA ARG A 207 5.43 -9.12 -17.34
C ARG A 207 5.31 -10.59 -16.97
N GLY A 208 5.66 -11.47 -17.90
CA GLY A 208 5.56 -12.92 -17.72
C GLY A 208 4.10 -13.39 -17.72
N ASN A 209 3.94 -14.69 -17.91
CA ASN A 209 2.61 -15.31 -17.93
C ASN A 209 2.06 -15.60 -16.52
N THR A 210 2.44 -14.80 -15.52
CA THR A 210 1.97 -14.95 -14.13
C THR A 210 0.89 -13.91 -13.83
N ILE A 211 -0.12 -14.36 -13.08
CA ILE A 211 -1.27 -13.55 -12.69
C ILE A 211 -1.50 -13.63 -11.19
N GLY A 212 -1.75 -12.49 -10.54
CA GLY A 212 -2.10 -12.43 -9.12
C GLY A 212 -1.04 -12.94 -8.14
N GLY A 213 0.20 -13.25 -8.61
CA GLY A 213 1.22 -13.91 -7.79
C GLY A 213 0.97 -15.40 -7.55
N ILE A 214 0.09 -16.03 -8.33
CA ILE A 214 -0.22 -17.47 -8.25
C ILE A 214 0.97 -18.26 -8.76
N SER A 215 1.53 -19.13 -7.91
CA SER A 215 2.72 -19.93 -8.22
C SER A 215 2.42 -21.27 -8.86
N ASP A 216 1.23 -21.84 -8.64
CA ASP A 216 0.80 -23.09 -9.28
C ASP A 216 0.43 -22.83 -10.75
N PRO A 217 1.07 -23.49 -11.73
CA PRO A 217 0.85 -23.22 -13.15
C PRO A 217 -0.57 -23.57 -13.62
N THR A 218 -1.19 -24.60 -13.07
CA THR A 218 -2.56 -25.01 -13.44
C THR A 218 -3.58 -24.00 -12.95
N VAL A 219 -3.45 -23.55 -11.71
CA VAL A 219 -4.31 -22.52 -11.11
C VAL A 219 -4.09 -21.18 -11.81
N SER A 220 -2.83 -20.81 -12.11
CA SER A 220 -2.50 -19.59 -12.83
C SER A 220 -3.11 -19.56 -14.23
N ALA A 221 -3.02 -20.66 -14.98
CA ALA A 221 -3.60 -20.77 -16.32
C ALA A 221 -5.14 -20.63 -16.28
N LYS A 222 -5.80 -21.28 -15.30
CA LYS A 222 -7.27 -21.17 -15.15
C LYS A 222 -7.70 -19.77 -14.71
N ALA A 223 -6.95 -19.14 -13.82
CA ALA A 223 -7.20 -17.77 -13.42
C ALA A 223 -7.07 -16.81 -14.63
N LEU A 224 -6.02 -16.98 -15.45
CA LEU A 224 -5.84 -16.17 -16.65
C LEU A 224 -7.02 -16.30 -17.62
N GLU A 225 -7.46 -17.53 -17.89
CA GLU A 225 -8.64 -17.80 -18.74
C GLU A 225 -9.89 -17.05 -18.23
N ILE A 226 -10.12 -17.05 -16.92
CA ILE A 226 -11.26 -16.36 -16.31
C ILE A 226 -11.12 -14.83 -16.44
N PHE A 227 -9.96 -14.27 -16.13
CA PHE A 227 -9.76 -12.82 -16.22
C PHE A 227 -9.83 -12.30 -17.66
N GLN A 228 -9.39 -13.10 -18.64
CA GLN A 228 -9.48 -12.74 -20.07
C GLN A 228 -10.92 -12.66 -20.59
N GLN A 229 -11.91 -13.21 -19.87
CA GLN A 229 -13.31 -13.02 -20.21
C GLN A 229 -13.83 -11.61 -19.88
N GLU A 230 -13.17 -10.92 -18.95
CA GLU A 230 -13.59 -9.60 -18.48
C GLU A 230 -12.59 -8.48 -18.83
N LEU A 231 -11.33 -8.82 -19.13
CA LEU A 231 -10.23 -7.87 -19.31
C LEU A 231 -9.41 -8.14 -20.57
N ASP A 232 -9.05 -7.10 -21.27
CA ASP A 232 -8.04 -7.17 -22.33
C ASP A 232 -6.64 -7.26 -21.70
N MET A 233 -6.06 -8.47 -21.69
CA MET A 233 -4.80 -8.76 -21.01
C MET A 233 -3.65 -8.94 -22.00
N HIS A 234 -2.61 -8.15 -21.84
CA HIS A 234 -1.39 -8.13 -22.66
C HIS A 234 -0.20 -8.55 -21.79
N LEU A 235 -0.08 -9.85 -21.50
CA LEU A 235 1.03 -10.40 -20.73
C LEU A 235 2.25 -10.60 -21.66
N ASP A 236 3.44 -10.20 -21.20
CA ASP A 236 4.71 -10.22 -21.97
C ASP A 236 4.71 -9.37 -23.25
N ALA A 237 3.79 -8.41 -23.40
CA ALA A 237 3.85 -7.46 -24.50
C ALA A 237 5.03 -6.50 -24.33
N ASN A 238 5.74 -6.23 -25.44
CA ASN A 238 6.68 -5.13 -25.50
C ASN A 238 5.89 -3.83 -25.60
N THR A 239 6.06 -2.93 -24.65
CA THR A 239 5.25 -1.70 -24.56
C THR A 239 6.09 -0.45 -24.67
N ARG A 240 5.57 0.57 -25.36
CA ARG A 240 6.07 1.95 -25.33
C ARG A 240 4.93 2.85 -24.89
N VAL A 241 5.20 3.69 -23.90
CA VAL A 241 4.21 4.61 -23.34
C VAL A 241 4.61 6.05 -23.64
N SER A 242 3.65 6.86 -24.12
CA SER A 242 3.82 8.29 -24.39
C SER A 242 2.50 9.04 -24.20
N LEU A 243 2.54 10.37 -24.25
CA LEU A 243 1.34 11.18 -24.43
C LEU A 243 1.10 11.40 -25.93
N ASN A 244 -0.14 11.25 -26.37
CA ASN A 244 -0.54 11.64 -27.72
C ASN A 244 -0.80 13.15 -27.84
N ALA A 245 -1.12 13.64 -29.03
CA ALA A 245 -1.37 15.05 -29.29
C ALA A 245 -2.58 15.63 -28.53
N ALA A 246 -3.51 14.80 -28.10
CA ALA A 246 -4.65 15.17 -27.25
C ALA A 246 -4.33 15.18 -25.75
N GLY A 247 -3.11 14.82 -25.36
CA GLY A 247 -2.68 14.72 -23.97
C GLY A 247 -3.19 13.48 -23.22
N ASN A 248 -3.65 12.45 -23.94
CA ASN A 248 -3.99 11.16 -23.39
C ASN A 248 -2.77 10.22 -23.41
N VAL A 249 -2.79 9.21 -22.55
CA VAL A 249 -1.78 8.15 -22.57
C VAL A 249 -1.97 7.30 -23.82
N GLU A 250 -0.90 7.10 -24.56
CA GLU A 250 -0.84 6.17 -25.69
C GLU A 250 0.11 5.03 -25.33
N VAL A 251 -0.40 3.81 -25.35
CA VAL A 251 0.38 2.58 -25.15
C VAL A 251 0.46 1.84 -26.48
N ALA A 252 1.58 1.98 -27.19
CA ALA A 252 1.91 1.12 -28.32
C ALA A 252 2.48 -0.19 -27.77
N TYR A 253 1.99 -1.33 -28.25
CA TYR A 253 2.44 -2.64 -27.80
C TYR A 253 2.59 -3.63 -28.95
N GLU A 254 3.48 -4.57 -28.75
CA GLU A 254 3.69 -5.73 -29.64
C GLU A 254 3.62 -7.00 -28.80
N GLN A 255 2.76 -7.93 -29.22
CA GLN A 255 2.56 -9.21 -28.58
C GLN A 255 2.37 -10.29 -29.64
N ASN A 256 3.14 -11.40 -29.57
CA ASN A 256 3.07 -12.53 -30.51
C ASN A 256 3.21 -12.11 -32.00
N GLY A 257 3.95 -11.04 -32.29
CA GLY A 257 4.14 -10.52 -33.63
C GLY A 257 3.02 -9.59 -34.12
N GLU A 258 1.98 -9.38 -33.34
CA GLU A 258 0.92 -8.41 -33.62
C GLU A 258 1.19 -7.08 -32.92
N GLN A 259 0.96 -5.99 -33.64
CA GLN A 259 1.09 -4.64 -33.09
C GLN A 259 -0.28 -4.05 -32.78
N GLY A 260 -0.36 -3.33 -31.65
CA GLY A 260 -1.56 -2.63 -31.26
C GLY A 260 -1.26 -1.28 -30.59
N VAL A 261 -2.28 -0.45 -30.50
CA VAL A 261 -2.23 0.82 -29.76
C VAL A 261 -3.47 0.91 -28.89
N PHE A 262 -3.27 1.26 -27.63
CA PHE A 262 -4.35 1.56 -26.69
C PHE A 262 -4.22 2.98 -26.18
N GLU A 263 -5.29 3.76 -26.33
CA GLU A 263 -5.39 5.12 -25.82
C GLU A 263 -6.19 5.12 -24.52
N ALA A 264 -5.63 5.73 -23.47
CA ALA A 264 -6.22 5.78 -22.13
C ALA A 264 -6.15 7.20 -21.54
N GLU A 265 -7.12 7.52 -20.68
CA GLU A 265 -7.06 8.76 -19.88
C GLU A 265 -5.94 8.70 -18.84
N TYR A 266 -5.70 7.52 -18.26
CA TYR A 266 -4.69 7.32 -17.24
C TYR A 266 -3.87 6.05 -17.44
N LEU A 267 -2.61 6.08 -16.97
CA LEU A 267 -1.80 4.91 -16.72
C LEU A 267 -1.77 4.64 -15.23
N LEU A 268 -2.31 3.49 -14.81
CA LEU A 268 -2.22 3.01 -13.43
C LEU A 268 -0.96 2.16 -13.24
N ALA A 269 -0.01 2.66 -12.45
CA ALA A 269 1.19 1.92 -12.09
C ALA A 269 0.92 0.97 -10.92
N ALA A 270 0.78 -0.32 -11.21
CA ALA A 270 0.53 -1.40 -10.25
C ALA A 270 1.63 -2.49 -10.30
N ILE A 271 2.88 -2.09 -10.62
CA ILE A 271 4.04 -2.98 -10.86
C ILE A 271 4.77 -3.43 -9.60
N GLY A 272 4.19 -3.22 -8.45
CA GLY A 272 4.71 -3.64 -7.15
C GLY A 272 4.90 -2.49 -6.17
N ARG A 273 5.46 -2.83 -5.00
CA ARG A 273 5.69 -1.88 -3.90
C ARG A 273 7.14 -1.98 -3.40
N LYS A 274 7.65 -0.87 -2.88
CA LYS A 274 9.00 -0.75 -2.32
C LYS A 274 8.90 -0.32 -0.84
N PRO A 275 9.61 -0.99 0.10
CA PRO A 275 9.72 -0.54 1.49
C PRO A 275 10.24 0.89 1.62
N ASN A 276 9.69 1.65 2.56
CA ASN A 276 10.08 3.04 2.84
C ASN A 276 11.26 3.07 3.82
N THR A 277 12.39 2.50 3.43
CA THR A 277 13.62 2.42 4.22
C THR A 277 14.75 3.27 3.67
N ASP A 278 14.64 3.78 2.44
CA ASP A 278 15.70 4.45 1.70
C ASP A 278 15.89 5.94 2.04
N ASN A 279 14.98 6.56 2.80
CA ASN A 279 15.03 7.99 3.11
C ASN A 279 14.96 8.30 4.60
N ILE A 280 15.23 7.33 5.46
CA ILE A 280 15.15 7.46 6.91
C ILE A 280 16.53 7.50 7.59
N GLY A 281 17.62 7.57 6.84
CA GLY A 281 18.98 7.74 7.39
C GLY A 281 19.62 6.45 7.89
N LEU A 282 19.28 5.29 7.30
CA LEU A 282 19.88 4.00 7.68
C LEU A 282 21.38 3.96 7.42
N GLU A 283 21.89 4.76 6.51
CA GLU A 283 23.33 4.95 6.23
C GLU A 283 24.13 5.42 7.46
N ASN A 284 23.47 6.02 8.45
CA ASN A 284 24.08 6.46 9.71
C ASN A 284 24.18 5.33 10.76
N LEU A 285 23.73 4.11 10.43
CA LEU A 285 23.66 2.96 11.34
C LEU A 285 24.67 1.89 10.90
N ALA A 286 25.95 2.10 11.17
CA ALA A 286 27.06 1.27 10.63
C ALA A 286 26.92 -0.24 10.97
N GLU A 287 26.29 -0.60 12.10
CA GLU A 287 26.12 -2.01 12.53
C GLU A 287 24.86 -2.67 11.95
N LEU A 288 24.03 -1.90 11.23
CA LEU A 288 22.78 -2.40 10.68
C LEU A 288 23.04 -3.25 9.42
N LYS A 289 22.67 -4.52 9.48
CA LYS A 289 22.72 -5.40 8.31
C LYS A 289 21.48 -5.17 7.43
N LEU A 290 21.74 -4.88 6.17
CA LEU A 290 20.71 -4.70 5.14
C LEU A 290 20.74 -5.88 4.16
N ASP A 291 19.57 -6.21 3.61
CA ASP A 291 19.44 -7.16 2.50
C ASP A 291 19.84 -6.50 1.16
N LYS A 292 19.75 -7.27 0.06
CA LYS A 292 20.05 -6.78 -1.31
C LYS A 292 19.16 -5.64 -1.79
N ARG A 293 18.04 -5.38 -1.11
CA ARG A 293 17.08 -4.32 -1.42
C ARG A 293 17.24 -3.10 -0.52
N GLY A 294 18.22 -3.10 0.39
CA GLY A 294 18.43 -2.04 1.37
C GLY A 294 17.45 -2.08 2.55
N VAL A 295 16.85 -3.24 2.82
CA VAL A 295 15.94 -3.43 3.94
C VAL A 295 16.66 -4.03 5.14
N PRO A 296 16.44 -3.53 6.37
CA PRO A 296 17.03 -4.14 7.57
C PRO A 296 16.65 -5.61 7.73
N VAL A 297 17.68 -6.47 7.85
CA VAL A 297 17.47 -7.89 8.14
C VAL A 297 17.00 -8.03 9.58
N ALA A 298 15.87 -8.71 9.77
CA ALA A 298 15.26 -8.90 11.08
C ALA A 298 14.79 -10.35 11.29
N ASP A 299 14.84 -10.79 12.55
CA ASP A 299 14.28 -12.09 12.93
C ASP A 299 12.76 -12.11 12.78
N ARG A 300 12.24 -13.17 12.16
CA ARG A 300 10.83 -13.28 11.78
C ARG A 300 9.85 -13.45 12.96
N HIS A 301 10.36 -13.78 14.15
CA HIS A 301 9.55 -14.05 15.33
C HIS A 301 9.67 -12.97 16.40
N THR A 302 10.75 -12.20 16.38
CA THR A 302 11.02 -11.14 17.34
C THR A 302 10.96 -9.75 16.74
N MET A 303 11.02 -9.63 15.41
CA MET A 303 11.13 -8.38 14.64
C MET A 303 12.40 -7.59 14.95
N GLN A 304 13.37 -8.17 15.68
CA GLN A 304 14.62 -7.55 16.06
C GLN A 304 15.61 -7.56 14.90
N THR A 305 16.30 -6.46 14.68
CA THR A 305 17.36 -6.33 13.66
C THR A 305 18.73 -6.77 14.20
N SER A 306 19.79 -6.57 13.41
CA SER A 306 21.17 -6.79 13.88
C SER A 306 21.61 -5.81 14.97
N ILE A 307 20.91 -4.67 15.12
CA ILE A 307 21.08 -3.75 16.24
C ILE A 307 20.06 -4.12 17.31
N PRO A 308 20.50 -4.59 18.52
CA PRO A 308 19.62 -5.25 19.46
C PRO A 308 18.41 -4.43 19.97
N HIS A 309 18.51 -3.10 19.99
CA HIS A 309 17.45 -2.20 20.44
C HIS A 309 16.60 -1.63 19.27
N LEU A 310 16.87 -2.09 18.04
CA LEU A 310 16.18 -1.66 16.82
C LEU A 310 15.32 -2.79 16.25
N PHE A 311 14.06 -2.50 16.02
CA PHE A 311 13.06 -3.42 15.47
C PHE A 311 12.48 -2.89 14.17
N ILE A 312 11.96 -3.78 13.30
CA ILE A 312 11.27 -3.39 12.08
C ILE A 312 10.01 -4.23 11.90
N ALA A 313 8.90 -3.61 11.45
CA ALA A 313 7.62 -4.27 11.33
C ALA A 313 6.80 -3.77 10.13
N GLY A 314 5.88 -4.61 9.66
CA GLY A 314 4.99 -4.36 8.54
C GLY A 314 5.72 -4.38 7.21
N ASP A 315 5.15 -3.70 6.20
CA ASP A 315 5.69 -3.68 4.84
C ASP A 315 7.15 -3.18 4.77
N ALA A 316 7.57 -2.36 5.73
CA ALA A 316 8.96 -1.91 5.85
C ALA A 316 9.94 -3.08 5.99
N SER A 317 9.52 -4.21 6.60
CA SER A 317 10.35 -5.40 6.78
C SER A 317 10.49 -6.24 5.50
N ASN A 318 9.67 -6.00 4.50
CA ASN A 318 9.59 -6.77 3.24
C ASN A 318 9.43 -8.30 3.43
N GLN A 319 8.93 -8.73 4.59
CA GLN A 319 8.74 -10.16 4.86
C GLN A 319 7.43 -10.68 4.24
N LEU A 320 6.32 -10.01 4.50
CA LEU A 320 5.01 -10.35 3.93
C LEU A 320 4.10 -9.11 3.99
N PRO A 321 3.88 -8.40 2.88
CA PRO A 321 3.17 -7.12 2.85
C PRO A 321 1.64 -7.32 2.87
N LEU A 322 1.10 -7.76 4.01
CA LEU A 322 -0.33 -7.97 4.25
C LEU A 322 -0.76 -7.26 5.53
N LEU A 323 -2.01 -6.79 5.57
CA LEU A 323 -2.55 -6.01 6.69
C LEU A 323 -2.43 -6.72 8.05
N HIS A 324 -2.86 -7.98 8.13
CA HIS A 324 -2.81 -8.74 9.38
C HIS A 324 -1.38 -9.07 9.80
N GLU A 325 -0.47 -9.31 8.85
CA GLU A 325 0.95 -9.49 9.11
C GLU A 325 1.59 -8.20 9.64
N ALA A 326 1.28 -7.05 9.03
CA ALA A 326 1.75 -5.76 9.51
C ALA A 326 1.29 -5.50 10.96
N SER A 327 0.04 -5.83 11.28
CA SER A 327 -0.51 -5.71 12.63
C SER A 327 0.21 -6.62 13.64
N ASP A 328 0.36 -7.91 13.30
CA ASP A 328 1.01 -8.89 14.18
C ASP A 328 2.49 -8.57 14.40
N GLN A 329 3.22 -8.23 13.32
CA GLN A 329 4.62 -7.80 13.40
C GLN A 329 4.76 -6.53 14.26
N GLY A 330 3.84 -5.57 14.11
CA GLY A 330 3.82 -4.36 14.92
C GLY A 330 3.67 -4.66 16.42
N VAL A 331 2.71 -5.51 16.77
CA VAL A 331 2.50 -5.93 18.17
C VAL A 331 3.73 -6.64 18.73
N ILE A 332 4.35 -7.54 17.97
CA ILE A 332 5.57 -8.26 18.38
C ILE A 332 6.72 -7.29 18.61
N ALA A 333 6.99 -6.41 17.62
CA ALA A 333 8.05 -5.41 17.69
C ALA A 333 7.86 -4.45 18.88
N GLY A 334 6.63 -3.96 19.06
CA GLY A 334 6.29 -3.03 20.15
C GLY A 334 6.40 -3.67 21.52
N LYS A 335 5.95 -4.92 21.68
CA LYS A 335 6.12 -5.67 22.94
C LYS A 335 7.60 -5.83 23.26
N ASN A 336 8.40 -6.33 22.31
CA ASN A 336 9.83 -6.53 22.51
C ASN A 336 10.60 -5.24 22.75
N ALA A 337 10.25 -4.15 22.04
CA ALA A 337 10.81 -2.83 22.32
C ALA A 337 10.45 -2.32 23.73
N GLY A 338 9.23 -2.60 24.20
CA GLY A 338 8.78 -2.23 25.55
C GLY A 338 9.52 -3.00 26.67
N THR A 339 9.72 -4.29 26.49
CA THR A 339 10.31 -5.18 27.53
C THR A 339 11.83 -5.36 27.41
N TYR A 340 12.46 -4.85 26.34
CA TYR A 340 13.91 -4.99 26.12
C TYR A 340 14.72 -4.66 27.41
N PRO A 341 15.72 -5.48 27.81
CA PRO A 341 16.40 -6.51 27.03
C PRO A 341 15.70 -7.89 26.99
N GLU A 342 14.55 -8.06 27.61
CA GLU A 342 13.78 -9.29 27.48
C GLU A 342 13.10 -9.36 26.10
N ILE A 343 13.45 -10.39 25.32
CA ILE A 343 12.93 -10.61 23.96
C ILE A 343 12.10 -11.88 23.91
N ASN A 344 10.86 -11.74 23.45
CA ASN A 344 9.91 -12.84 23.33
C ASN A 344 9.58 -13.11 21.86
N ARG A 345 9.53 -14.40 21.52
CA ARG A 345 9.04 -14.82 20.18
C ARG A 345 7.52 -14.64 20.13
N GLY A 346 7.04 -13.99 19.10
CA GLY A 346 5.61 -13.84 18.85
C GLY A 346 5.09 -14.82 17.81
N LEU A 347 3.83 -15.18 17.94
CA LEU A 347 3.10 -15.93 16.91
C LEU A 347 2.41 -14.93 15.97
N ARG A 348 2.53 -15.19 14.67
CA ARG A 348 1.79 -14.47 13.63
C ARG A 348 0.64 -15.34 13.16
N ARG A 349 -0.47 -14.73 12.79
CA ARG A 349 -1.59 -15.44 12.19
C ARG A 349 -1.11 -16.17 10.94
N SER A 350 -1.53 -17.43 10.79
CA SER A 350 -1.20 -18.17 9.59
C SER A 350 -1.71 -17.41 8.36
N HIS A 351 -0.84 -17.25 7.37
CA HIS A 351 -1.24 -16.77 6.07
C HIS A 351 -2.09 -17.84 5.41
N ILE A 352 -3.38 -17.61 5.38
CA ILE A 352 -4.27 -18.37 4.49
C ILE A 352 -4.30 -17.55 3.21
N GLY A 353 -3.57 -18.04 2.20
CA GLY A 353 -3.67 -17.48 0.86
C GLY A 353 -5.09 -17.68 0.37
N VAL A 354 -5.73 -16.60 0.03
CA VAL A 354 -7.01 -16.58 -0.68
C VAL A 354 -6.70 -16.38 -2.12
#